data_4294ae0f9794988c4174715baffd479a
#
_entry.id   4294ae0f9794988c4174715baffd479a
#
_cell.length_a   1.000
_cell.length_b   1.000
_cell.length_c   1.000
_cell.angle_alpha   90.00
_cell.angle_beta   90.00
_cell.angle_gamma   90.00
#
_symmetry.space_group_name_H-M   'P 1'
#
loop_
_entity.id
_entity.type
_entity.pdbx_description
1 polymer ?
#
loop_
_entity_poly.entity_id
_entity_poly.type
_entity_poly.pdbx_seq_one_letter_code
_entity_poly.pdbx_strand_id
1 'polypeptide(L)'
;GIQIAGIIPQHYEMDNPSQIDASINMKDIDISVFTQFVPNWFKLEGLISGDIHLGGFPNKTKFDFDLNIDHATFENLDLGSVSTVGLYDSNKLYFNNFTAIRNFDHSISGIAYLPLDLNINSVNMGQYFNSDSMVVDVKGKFNHLEFLSKYLTDIDSIKGNHDISLYLYGTPNKLYRDGNISINESSIYSILLDNPIEHINGKGSLFKNTLTIDNLSGVLTNNIEKTDNLSVNGNLDMNKFFDPYYDINIIGDNIFFKTLLGDIEGIVNLDLEIYGKDTITIAGQIEALDAIMYQEFEINNLPSSELGEDDLIINYKLNFPITGNFVLRNSQIDAQLGGELSISMFGDQNADYSGELFVREGKFYYYGDIFTITSGYLAFDTKGFNPYLDLSAFTKIQDENITITLIGPLDNPNLGLESSSGFSESDILELLTIRSRFEDQEISSSGIGSQAQSIFVAYLEKELERNFMQISGLSRLGIIEDVSISGTSSLIDPSKSQEDLVIKAQVSKNLSFNYSYKRSFSFSNAPYNQVGVELKVNPYFSLIGNVDELGNMHVKYRLRYSY
;
A
#
# COMPACT_ATOMS: atom_id res chain seq x y z
N GLY A 1 24.14 -26.63 -26.46
CA GLY A 1 24.08 -27.88 -27.22
C GLY A 1 24.30 -29.11 -26.36
N ILE A 2 23.82 -30.26 -26.77
CA ILE A 2 23.98 -31.53 -26.06
C ILE A 2 24.87 -32.45 -26.92
N GLN A 3 25.88 -33.03 -26.29
CA GLN A 3 26.71 -34.09 -26.88
C GLN A 3 26.55 -35.35 -26.05
N ILE A 4 26.26 -36.46 -26.71
CA ILE A 4 26.15 -37.76 -26.07
C ILE A 4 27.16 -38.70 -26.70
N ALA A 5 27.98 -39.34 -25.90
CA ALA A 5 28.96 -40.36 -26.31
C ALA A 5 28.83 -41.57 -25.42
N GLY A 6 28.82 -42.77 -26.02
CA GLY A 6 28.74 -44.00 -25.23
C GLY A 6 27.70 -45.01 -25.72
N ILE A 7 27.35 -45.94 -24.86
CA ILE A 7 26.43 -47.04 -25.15
C ILE A 7 25.21 -46.93 -24.22
N ILE A 8 24.02 -46.78 -24.82
CA ILE A 8 22.73 -46.86 -24.10
C ILE A 8 21.92 -48.00 -24.75
N PRO A 9 21.73 -49.15 -24.06
CA PRO A 9 20.94 -50.25 -24.61
C PRO A 9 19.49 -49.88 -24.80
N GLN A 10 18.92 -50.18 -26.00
CA GLN A 10 17.51 -49.90 -26.32
C GLN A 10 16.52 -50.89 -25.68
N HIS A 11 16.98 -52.14 -25.39
CA HIS A 11 16.14 -53.18 -24.78
C HIS A 11 16.89 -53.87 -23.64
N TYR A 12 16.18 -54.17 -22.56
CA TYR A 12 16.65 -54.96 -21.46
C TYR A 12 16.33 -56.45 -21.71
N GLU A 13 17.35 -57.26 -22.04
CA GLU A 13 17.22 -58.71 -22.13
C GLU A 13 17.60 -59.33 -20.79
N MET A 14 16.67 -60.07 -20.14
CA MET A 14 16.92 -60.68 -18.82
C MET A 14 18.11 -61.63 -18.83
N ASP A 15 18.36 -62.34 -19.91
CA ASP A 15 19.38 -63.35 -20.02
C ASP A 15 20.77 -62.81 -20.36
N ASN A 16 20.85 -61.57 -20.87
CA ASN A 16 22.12 -60.92 -21.18
C ASN A 16 21.99 -59.39 -21.06
N PRO A 17 21.96 -58.85 -19.87
CA PRO A 17 21.73 -57.41 -19.68
C PRO A 17 22.94 -56.59 -20.17
N SER A 18 22.74 -55.76 -21.17
CA SER A 18 23.75 -54.81 -21.63
C SER A 18 23.91 -53.67 -20.62
N GLN A 19 25.14 -53.33 -20.29
CA GLN A 19 25.48 -52.27 -19.38
C GLN A 19 25.41 -50.90 -20.08
N ILE A 20 24.92 -49.89 -19.37
CA ILE A 20 24.96 -48.49 -19.78
C ILE A 20 26.38 -47.98 -19.48
N ASP A 21 26.97 -47.28 -20.44
CA ASP A 21 28.20 -46.50 -20.28
C ASP A 21 28.15 -45.31 -21.25
N ALA A 22 27.67 -44.17 -20.75
CA ALA A 22 27.50 -42.99 -21.60
C ALA A 22 27.80 -41.72 -20.83
N SER A 23 28.36 -40.75 -21.54
CA SER A 23 28.62 -39.43 -21.06
C SER A 23 27.76 -38.43 -21.83
N ILE A 24 27.14 -37.51 -21.11
CA ILE A 24 26.35 -36.40 -21.67
C ILE A 24 27.06 -35.13 -21.26
N ASN A 25 27.51 -34.35 -22.24
CA ASN A 25 28.01 -33.00 -22.05
C ASN A 25 26.96 -32.02 -22.52
N MET A 26 26.61 -31.07 -21.68
CA MET A 26 25.60 -30.04 -21.95
C MET A 26 26.27 -28.67 -21.93
N LYS A 27 25.90 -27.81 -22.85
CA LYS A 27 26.34 -26.44 -22.90
C LYS A 27 25.19 -25.51 -23.26
N ASP A 28 24.87 -24.60 -22.37
CA ASP A 28 23.82 -23.57 -22.53
C ASP A 28 22.48 -24.17 -22.98
N ILE A 29 21.97 -25.12 -22.21
CA ILE A 29 20.66 -25.75 -22.42
C ILE A 29 19.64 -25.07 -21.51
N ASP A 30 18.51 -24.71 -22.06
CA ASP A 30 17.39 -24.22 -21.27
C ASP A 30 16.92 -25.33 -20.30
N ILE A 31 16.94 -25.04 -19.00
CA ILE A 31 16.59 -26.03 -17.96
C ILE A 31 15.12 -26.47 -18.06
N SER A 32 14.26 -25.71 -18.76
CA SER A 32 12.85 -26.05 -19.00
C SER A 32 12.68 -27.42 -19.69
N VAL A 33 13.68 -27.89 -20.40
CA VAL A 33 13.71 -29.25 -20.98
C VAL A 33 13.57 -30.33 -19.92
N PHE A 34 13.98 -30.05 -18.67
CA PHE A 34 13.92 -30.98 -17.55
C PHE A 34 12.67 -30.81 -16.67
N THR A 35 11.82 -29.81 -16.94
CA THR A 35 10.62 -29.52 -16.11
C THR A 35 9.64 -30.67 -16.06
N GLN A 36 9.61 -31.54 -17.07
CA GLN A 36 8.76 -32.76 -17.08
C GLN A 36 9.13 -33.78 -15.97
N PHE A 37 10.34 -33.67 -15.37
CA PHE A 37 10.82 -34.58 -14.33
C PHE A 37 10.62 -34.01 -12.92
N VAL A 38 10.14 -32.77 -12.79
CA VAL A 38 9.89 -32.10 -11.51
C VAL A 38 8.41 -31.74 -11.37
N PRO A 39 7.90 -31.60 -10.13
CA PRO A 39 6.52 -31.17 -9.91
C PRO A 39 6.23 -29.79 -10.52
N ASN A 40 5.00 -29.55 -10.99
CA ASN A 40 4.60 -28.31 -11.66
C ASN A 40 4.80 -27.03 -10.83
N TRP A 41 4.87 -27.16 -9.50
CA TRP A 41 5.15 -26.04 -8.59
C TRP A 41 6.63 -25.67 -8.52
N PHE A 42 7.54 -26.51 -9.06
CA PHE A 42 8.98 -26.24 -9.07
C PHE A 42 9.35 -25.53 -10.38
N LYS A 43 9.37 -24.21 -10.36
CA LYS A 43 9.68 -23.38 -11.52
C LYS A 43 11.10 -22.84 -11.39
N LEU A 44 12.05 -23.61 -11.90
CA LEU A 44 13.44 -23.21 -12.06
C LEU A 44 13.70 -22.86 -13.54
N GLU A 45 14.27 -21.68 -13.79
CA GLU A 45 14.67 -21.22 -15.11
C GLU A 45 16.17 -20.96 -15.14
N GLY A 46 16.78 -20.96 -16.31
CA GLY A 46 18.22 -20.67 -16.50
C GLY A 46 18.83 -21.54 -17.58
N LEU A 47 20.11 -21.33 -17.82
CA LEU A 47 20.90 -22.07 -18.79
C LEU A 47 21.81 -23.06 -18.10
N ILE A 48 21.56 -24.37 -18.29
CA ILE A 48 22.32 -25.45 -17.67
C ILE A 48 23.49 -25.86 -18.57
N SER A 49 24.64 -26.04 -17.94
CA SER A 49 25.87 -26.57 -18.55
C SER A 49 26.52 -27.56 -17.60
N GLY A 50 27.23 -28.54 -18.12
CA GLY A 50 27.98 -29.52 -17.31
C GLY A 50 27.96 -30.92 -17.87
N ASP A 51 28.36 -31.85 -17.05
CA ASP A 51 28.59 -33.26 -17.42
C ASP A 51 27.73 -34.20 -16.61
N ILE A 52 27.20 -35.23 -17.26
CA ILE A 52 26.52 -36.35 -16.62
C ILE A 52 27.13 -37.65 -17.13
N HIS A 53 27.52 -38.50 -16.22
CA HIS A 53 28.01 -39.83 -16.49
C HIS A 53 26.95 -40.89 -16.14
N LEU A 54 26.46 -41.60 -17.12
CA LEU A 54 25.47 -42.67 -16.96
C LEU A 54 26.15 -44.03 -16.95
N GLY A 55 25.78 -44.85 -15.99
CA GLY A 55 26.24 -46.22 -15.84
C GLY A 55 25.13 -47.16 -15.35
N GLY A 56 25.50 -48.43 -15.10
CA GLY A 56 24.57 -49.42 -14.57
C GLY A 56 23.79 -50.16 -15.66
N PHE A 57 22.55 -50.51 -15.34
CA PHE A 57 21.61 -51.20 -16.25
C PHE A 57 20.34 -50.44 -16.42
N PRO A 58 19.55 -50.60 -17.51
CA PRO A 58 18.32 -49.84 -17.77
C PRO A 58 17.28 -49.87 -16.64
N ASN A 59 17.21 -50.96 -15.86
CA ASN A 59 16.34 -51.12 -14.70
C ASN A 59 17.04 -50.79 -13.36
N LYS A 60 18.34 -50.49 -13.39
CA LYS A 60 19.16 -50.08 -12.26
C LYS A 60 20.19 -49.05 -12.73
N THR A 61 19.67 -47.96 -13.25
CA THR A 61 20.47 -46.86 -13.75
C THR A 61 21.22 -46.16 -12.63
N LYS A 62 22.47 -45.78 -12.89
CA LYS A 62 23.29 -44.94 -12.04
C LYS A 62 23.82 -43.78 -12.85
N PHE A 63 23.95 -42.60 -12.24
CA PHE A 63 24.68 -41.50 -12.85
C PHE A 63 25.28 -40.60 -11.79
N ASP A 64 26.35 -39.96 -12.13
CA ASP A 64 26.92 -38.83 -11.44
C ASP A 64 26.84 -37.58 -12.33
N PHE A 65 26.79 -36.41 -11.71
CA PHE A 65 26.66 -35.15 -12.43
C PHE A 65 27.45 -34.04 -11.74
N ASP A 66 27.94 -33.11 -12.58
CA ASP A 66 28.51 -31.81 -12.20
C ASP A 66 27.91 -30.76 -13.12
N LEU A 67 27.03 -29.92 -12.55
CA LEU A 67 26.17 -29.02 -13.32
C LEU A 67 26.28 -27.60 -12.80
N ASN A 68 26.28 -26.64 -13.75
CA ASN A 68 26.15 -25.23 -13.49
C ASN A 68 24.92 -24.69 -14.22
N ILE A 69 24.20 -23.80 -13.56
CA ILE A 69 23.03 -23.09 -14.13
C ILE A 69 23.33 -21.62 -14.04
N ASP A 70 23.48 -20.97 -15.18
CA ASP A 70 23.66 -19.53 -15.26
C ASP A 70 22.32 -18.82 -15.38
N HIS A 71 22.22 -17.62 -14.77
CA HIS A 71 20.99 -16.82 -14.71
C HIS A 71 19.80 -17.62 -14.12
N ALA A 72 20.10 -18.38 -13.06
CA ALA A 72 19.09 -19.18 -12.41
C ALA A 72 18.05 -18.31 -11.71
N THR A 73 16.77 -18.56 -11.97
CA THR A 73 15.64 -17.97 -11.24
C THR A 73 14.72 -19.08 -10.73
N PHE A 74 14.25 -18.93 -9.50
CA PHE A 74 13.25 -19.83 -8.90
C PHE A 74 12.06 -19.03 -8.42
N GLU A 75 10.88 -19.28 -8.98
CA GLU A 75 9.66 -18.50 -8.69
C GLU A 75 9.88 -16.96 -8.79
N ASN A 76 10.72 -16.53 -9.77
CA ASN A 76 11.22 -15.17 -9.96
C ASN A 76 12.21 -14.65 -8.88
N LEU A 77 12.66 -15.50 -7.93
CA LEU A 77 13.81 -15.19 -7.10
C LEU A 77 15.08 -15.39 -7.94
N ASP A 78 15.84 -14.33 -8.15
CA ASP A 78 17.13 -14.40 -8.84
C ASP A 78 18.14 -15.10 -7.93
N LEU A 79 18.55 -16.32 -8.33
CA LEU A 79 19.55 -17.14 -7.63
C LEU A 79 20.97 -16.87 -8.14
N GLY A 80 21.12 -16.16 -9.25
CA GLY A 80 22.41 -15.91 -9.90
C GLY A 80 22.95 -17.16 -10.58
N SER A 81 24.17 -17.58 -10.24
CA SER A 81 24.78 -18.82 -10.74
C SER A 81 24.63 -19.95 -9.71
N VAL A 82 24.04 -21.06 -10.14
CA VAL A 82 23.87 -22.27 -9.31
C VAL A 82 24.83 -23.34 -9.78
N SER A 83 25.64 -23.87 -8.87
CA SER A 83 26.48 -25.04 -9.11
C SER A 83 26.06 -26.22 -8.23
N THR A 84 26.07 -27.41 -8.78
CA THR A 84 25.68 -28.62 -8.04
C THR A 84 26.42 -29.84 -8.53
N VAL A 85 26.83 -30.67 -7.57
CA VAL A 85 27.44 -31.97 -7.79
C VAL A 85 26.61 -33.03 -7.07
N GLY A 86 26.36 -34.15 -7.73
CA GLY A 86 25.55 -35.18 -7.14
C GLY A 86 25.64 -36.52 -7.86
N LEU A 87 24.82 -37.43 -7.40
CA LEU A 87 24.72 -38.77 -7.98
C LEU A 87 23.30 -39.33 -7.85
N TYR A 88 22.99 -40.27 -8.73
CA TYR A 88 21.78 -41.07 -8.69
C TYR A 88 22.15 -42.55 -8.56
N ASP A 89 21.62 -43.20 -7.53
CA ASP A 89 21.76 -44.64 -7.34
C ASP A 89 20.55 -45.20 -6.56
N SER A 90 20.08 -46.37 -6.94
CA SER A 90 19.07 -47.15 -6.21
C SER A 90 17.77 -46.32 -5.96
N ASN A 91 17.24 -45.68 -7.00
CA ASN A 91 16.04 -44.84 -6.98
C ASN A 91 16.13 -43.63 -6.04
N LYS A 92 17.33 -43.09 -5.91
CA LYS A 92 17.64 -41.97 -5.01
C LYS A 92 18.57 -41.00 -5.71
N LEU A 93 18.14 -39.73 -5.77
CA LEU A 93 18.94 -38.63 -6.29
C LEU A 93 19.57 -37.87 -5.12
N TYR A 94 20.88 -37.76 -5.13
CA TYR A 94 21.66 -37.05 -4.12
C TYR A 94 22.29 -35.82 -4.74
N PHE A 95 22.01 -34.67 -4.17
CA PHE A 95 22.77 -33.44 -4.38
C PHE A 95 23.76 -33.34 -3.21
N ASN A 96 24.99 -33.78 -3.45
CA ASN A 96 26.03 -33.82 -2.39
C ASN A 96 26.44 -32.41 -1.97
N ASN A 97 26.31 -31.45 -2.86
CA ASN A 97 26.45 -30.02 -2.64
C ASN A 97 25.71 -29.27 -3.73
N PHE A 98 24.98 -28.24 -3.35
CA PHE A 98 24.57 -27.21 -4.28
C PHE A 98 24.84 -25.84 -3.67
N THR A 99 25.23 -24.89 -4.52
CA THR A 99 25.47 -23.51 -4.13
C THR A 99 24.86 -22.60 -5.19
N ALA A 100 24.13 -21.60 -4.73
CA ALA A 100 23.61 -20.51 -5.56
C ALA A 100 24.25 -19.21 -5.08
N ILE A 101 24.88 -18.46 -5.98
CA ILE A 101 25.58 -17.22 -5.64
C ILE A 101 25.14 -16.15 -6.63
N ARG A 102 24.43 -15.15 -6.14
CA ARG A 102 24.10 -13.94 -6.89
C ARG A 102 25.21 -12.89 -6.74
N ASN A 103 25.67 -12.71 -5.49
CA ASN A 103 26.79 -11.83 -5.12
C ASN A 103 27.34 -12.29 -3.75
N PHE A 104 28.30 -11.57 -3.18
CA PHE A 104 28.90 -11.90 -1.89
C PHE A 104 27.90 -11.94 -0.71
N ASP A 105 26.80 -11.18 -0.82
CA ASP A 105 25.82 -10.98 0.23
C ASP A 105 24.53 -11.79 0.00
N HIS A 106 24.44 -12.49 -1.16
CA HIS A 106 23.34 -13.39 -1.50
C HIS A 106 23.89 -14.74 -1.89
N SER A 107 23.77 -15.68 -0.98
CA SER A 107 24.21 -17.06 -1.22
C SER A 107 23.26 -18.07 -0.59
N ILE A 108 23.02 -19.15 -1.29
CA ILE A 108 22.32 -20.32 -0.80
C ILE A 108 23.23 -21.50 -0.98
N SER A 109 23.35 -22.37 0.02
CA SER A 109 24.08 -23.62 -0.08
C SER A 109 23.33 -24.73 0.63
N GLY A 110 23.55 -25.98 0.20
CA GLY A 110 22.88 -27.08 0.84
C GLY A 110 23.20 -28.43 0.24
N ILE A 111 22.51 -29.43 0.80
CA ILE A 111 22.49 -30.80 0.32
C ILE A 111 21.04 -31.24 0.17
N ALA A 112 20.76 -32.14 -0.78
CA ALA A 112 19.43 -32.70 -0.91
C ALA A 112 19.51 -34.22 -1.23
N TYR A 113 18.52 -34.91 -0.72
CA TYR A 113 18.29 -36.32 -0.99
C TYR A 113 16.82 -36.49 -1.37
N LEU A 114 16.57 -36.91 -2.60
CA LEU A 114 15.23 -37.03 -3.17
C LEU A 114 14.94 -38.49 -3.59
N PRO A 115 13.83 -39.10 -3.16
CA PRO A 115 13.45 -40.47 -3.51
C PRO A 115 12.79 -40.48 -4.90
N LEU A 116 13.58 -40.41 -5.95
CA LEU A 116 13.13 -40.37 -7.34
C LEU A 116 13.45 -41.69 -8.06
N ASP A 117 12.51 -42.20 -8.84
CA ASP A 117 12.77 -43.31 -9.77
C ASP A 117 13.06 -42.75 -11.17
N LEU A 118 14.35 -42.59 -11.47
CA LEU A 118 14.88 -42.11 -12.75
C LEU A 118 15.53 -43.26 -13.57
N ASN A 119 15.15 -44.54 -13.32
CA ASN A 119 15.59 -45.64 -14.16
C ASN A 119 15.06 -45.44 -15.59
N ILE A 120 15.90 -45.79 -16.57
CA ILE A 120 15.53 -45.59 -18.01
C ILE A 120 14.23 -46.33 -18.35
N ASN A 121 13.97 -47.46 -17.77
CA ASN A 121 12.74 -48.23 -17.98
C ASN A 121 11.50 -47.62 -17.30
N SER A 122 11.68 -46.79 -16.26
CA SER A 122 10.60 -46.21 -15.47
C SER A 122 10.21 -44.79 -15.93
N VAL A 123 11.10 -44.08 -16.60
CA VAL A 123 10.95 -42.68 -17.01
C VAL A 123 9.68 -42.37 -17.84
N ASN A 124 9.14 -43.38 -18.50
CA ASN A 124 7.92 -43.20 -19.33
C ASN A 124 6.60 -43.26 -18.55
N MET A 125 6.62 -43.50 -17.21
CA MET A 125 5.39 -43.71 -16.43
C MET A 125 4.85 -42.46 -15.70
N GLY A 126 5.54 -41.33 -15.72
CA GLY A 126 5.06 -40.06 -15.17
C GLY A 126 4.96 -39.96 -13.64
N GLN A 127 5.34 -41.01 -12.88
CA GLN A 127 5.40 -41.01 -11.42
C GLN A 127 6.85 -41.17 -10.96
N TYR A 128 7.54 -40.06 -10.77
CA TYR A 128 8.95 -40.08 -10.45
C TYR A 128 9.23 -40.15 -8.95
N PHE A 129 8.37 -39.60 -8.08
CA PHE A 129 8.53 -39.66 -6.63
C PHE A 129 8.04 -41.01 -6.08
N ASN A 130 8.90 -41.71 -5.37
CA ASN A 130 8.50 -42.88 -4.60
C ASN A 130 8.10 -42.49 -3.15
N SER A 131 7.59 -43.43 -2.36
CA SER A 131 7.11 -43.18 -1.00
C SER A 131 8.19 -43.11 0.07
N ASP A 132 9.48 -43.23 -0.30
CA ASP A 132 10.59 -43.18 0.64
C ASP A 132 10.76 -41.74 1.21
N SER A 133 11.54 -41.66 2.29
CA SER A 133 11.84 -40.36 2.92
C SER A 133 12.77 -39.52 2.06
N MET A 134 12.58 -38.22 2.11
CA MET A 134 13.46 -37.22 1.53
C MET A 134 14.05 -36.31 2.62
N VAL A 135 15.18 -35.70 2.29
CA VAL A 135 15.84 -34.70 3.15
C VAL A 135 16.40 -33.60 2.26
N VAL A 136 16.19 -32.35 2.67
CA VAL A 136 16.83 -31.17 2.07
C VAL A 136 17.32 -30.29 3.20
N ASP A 137 18.61 -29.99 3.25
CA ASP A 137 19.24 -29.11 4.23
C ASP A 137 19.82 -27.90 3.48
N VAL A 138 19.26 -26.73 3.73
CA VAL A 138 19.59 -25.49 3.01
C VAL A 138 19.95 -24.40 3.99
N LYS A 139 20.99 -23.65 3.66
CA LYS A 139 21.38 -22.42 4.36
C LYS A 139 21.48 -21.29 3.37
N GLY A 140 20.90 -20.16 3.72
CA GLY A 140 20.92 -18.97 2.88
C GLY A 140 21.33 -17.72 3.67
N LYS A 141 22.03 -16.83 2.98
CA LYS A 141 22.34 -15.48 3.45
C LYS A 141 21.82 -14.48 2.44
N PHE A 142 21.12 -13.47 2.91
CA PHE A 142 20.47 -12.47 2.07
C PHE A 142 20.62 -11.09 2.70
N ASN A 143 20.98 -10.09 1.91
CA ASN A 143 20.94 -8.69 2.34
C ASN A 143 19.68 -7.94 1.82
N HIS A 144 18.92 -8.56 0.92
CA HIS A 144 17.63 -8.09 0.43
C HIS A 144 16.66 -9.27 0.29
N LEU A 145 15.39 -9.05 0.66
CA LEU A 145 14.34 -10.04 0.51
C LEU A 145 13.28 -9.57 -0.52
N GLU A 146 13.75 -9.21 -1.71
CA GLU A 146 12.90 -8.69 -2.81
C GLU A 146 11.76 -9.63 -3.20
N PHE A 147 11.96 -10.94 -3.03
CA PHE A 147 10.93 -11.92 -3.36
C PHE A 147 9.69 -11.85 -2.45
N LEU A 148 9.82 -11.26 -1.25
CA LEU A 148 8.69 -11.09 -0.33
C LEU A 148 7.73 -10.00 -0.77
N SER A 149 8.16 -9.02 -1.57
CA SER A 149 7.27 -7.95 -2.08
C SER A 149 6.13 -8.49 -2.96
N LYS A 150 6.26 -9.69 -3.51
CA LYS A 150 5.19 -10.36 -4.24
C LYS A 150 4.04 -10.86 -3.36
N TYR A 151 4.37 -11.19 -2.10
CA TYR A 151 3.42 -11.70 -1.12
C TYR A 151 2.95 -10.62 -0.15
N LEU A 152 3.68 -9.52 -0.07
CA LEU A 152 3.46 -8.38 0.83
C LEU A 152 3.34 -7.12 -0.04
N THR A 153 2.17 -6.91 -0.62
CA THR A 153 1.90 -5.84 -1.59
C THR A 153 2.17 -4.43 -1.07
N ASP A 154 2.05 -4.24 0.26
CA ASP A 154 2.27 -2.94 0.90
C ASP A 154 3.74 -2.72 1.32
N ILE A 155 4.63 -3.70 1.05
CA ILE A 155 6.07 -3.60 1.32
C ILE A 155 6.82 -3.43 0.01
N ASP A 156 7.52 -2.30 -0.12
CA ASP A 156 8.36 -1.99 -1.27
C ASP A 156 9.67 -2.79 -1.23
N SER A 157 10.35 -2.78 -0.09
CA SER A 157 11.61 -3.51 0.06
C SER A 157 11.95 -3.85 1.51
N ILE A 158 12.70 -4.95 1.69
CA ILE A 158 13.28 -5.36 2.96
C ILE A 158 14.79 -5.47 2.75
N LYS A 159 15.57 -4.69 3.50
CA LYS A 159 17.04 -4.63 3.44
C LYS A 159 17.64 -4.98 4.80
N GLY A 160 18.80 -5.60 4.81
CA GLY A 160 19.51 -5.97 6.04
C GLY A 160 20.14 -7.35 5.94
N ASN A 161 20.63 -7.89 7.04
CA ASN A 161 21.29 -9.19 7.05
C ASN A 161 20.33 -10.28 7.54
N HIS A 162 20.05 -11.24 6.67
CA HIS A 162 19.13 -12.34 6.94
C HIS A 162 19.88 -13.66 6.76
N ASP A 163 19.97 -14.45 7.83
CA ASP A 163 20.48 -15.80 7.80
C ASP A 163 19.31 -16.78 7.96
N ILE A 164 19.14 -17.67 7.00
CA ILE A 164 18.05 -18.67 6.98
C ILE A 164 18.65 -20.06 6.92
N SER A 165 18.20 -20.96 7.77
CA SER A 165 18.45 -22.38 7.64
C SER A 165 17.14 -23.13 7.58
N LEU A 166 17.00 -24.06 6.64
CA LEU A 166 15.80 -24.85 6.42
C LEU A 166 16.17 -26.32 6.25
N TYR A 167 15.57 -27.15 7.06
CA TYR A 167 15.70 -28.60 7.02
C TYR A 167 14.34 -29.24 6.72
N LEU A 168 14.19 -29.76 5.51
CA LEU A 168 12.98 -30.46 5.06
C LEU A 168 13.21 -31.96 5.21
N TYR A 169 12.24 -32.66 5.79
CA TYR A 169 12.33 -34.11 5.96
C TYR A 169 10.96 -34.76 5.98
N GLY A 170 10.92 -36.04 5.68
CA GLY A 170 9.69 -36.82 5.62
C GLY A 170 9.49 -37.48 4.27
N THR A 171 8.27 -37.77 3.90
CA THR A 171 7.91 -38.34 2.60
C THR A 171 7.31 -37.24 1.71
N PRO A 172 7.27 -37.37 0.37
CA PRO A 172 6.64 -36.40 -0.53
C PRO A 172 5.19 -36.05 -0.15
N ASN A 173 4.46 -36.98 0.45
CA ASN A 173 3.08 -36.80 0.90
C ASN A 173 2.95 -36.24 2.33
N LYS A 174 4.03 -36.32 3.14
CA LYS A 174 4.04 -35.82 4.52
C LYS A 174 5.40 -35.22 4.83
N LEU A 175 5.57 -33.97 4.49
CA LEU A 175 6.79 -33.20 4.62
C LEU A 175 6.77 -32.36 5.90
N TYR A 176 7.83 -32.42 6.66
CA TYR A 176 8.09 -31.58 7.82
C TYR A 176 9.20 -30.58 7.51
N ARG A 177 9.17 -29.46 8.22
CA ARG A 177 10.10 -28.35 8.05
C ARG A 177 10.59 -27.91 9.41
N ASP A 178 11.89 -28.00 9.61
CA ASP A 178 12.57 -27.42 10.77
C ASP A 178 13.57 -26.37 10.26
N GLY A 179 13.90 -25.39 11.08
CA GLY A 179 14.86 -24.38 10.66
C GLY A 179 14.96 -23.19 11.62
N ASN A 180 15.76 -22.22 11.21
CA ASN A 180 15.94 -20.99 11.97
C ASN A 180 16.05 -19.83 10.99
N ILE A 181 15.54 -18.67 11.42
CA ILE A 181 15.69 -17.39 10.74
C ILE A 181 16.32 -16.42 11.72
N SER A 182 17.37 -15.73 11.32
CA SER A 182 17.98 -14.63 12.07
C SER A 182 17.95 -13.37 11.22
N ILE A 183 17.44 -12.30 11.78
CA ILE A 183 17.32 -11.00 11.16
C ILE A 183 18.18 -10.03 11.96
N ASN A 184 19.10 -9.34 11.29
CA ASN A 184 20.02 -8.40 11.94
C ASN A 184 20.11 -7.11 11.15
N GLU A 185 19.90 -5.99 11.85
CA GLU A 185 19.97 -4.62 11.31
C GLU A 185 19.19 -4.47 10.01
N SER A 186 17.96 -4.95 9.99
CA SER A 186 17.10 -4.85 8.82
C SER A 186 16.23 -3.62 8.84
N SER A 187 15.79 -3.21 7.66
CA SER A 187 14.84 -2.11 7.46
C SER A 187 13.74 -2.53 6.49
N ILE A 188 12.51 -2.18 6.82
CA ILE A 188 11.32 -2.39 5.99
C ILE A 188 10.84 -1.05 5.47
N TYR A 189 10.70 -0.94 4.15
CA TYR A 189 10.13 0.20 3.45
C TYR A 189 8.72 -0.17 2.98
N SER A 190 7.73 0.61 3.43
CA SER A 190 6.32 0.41 3.08
C SER A 190 5.88 1.50 2.10
N ILE A 191 4.98 1.16 1.19
CA ILE A 191 4.32 2.14 0.32
C ILE A 191 3.28 2.99 1.07
N LEU A 192 2.94 2.61 2.30
CA LEU A 192 1.95 3.33 3.12
C LEU A 192 2.58 4.37 4.04
N LEU A 193 3.87 4.20 4.40
CA LEU A 193 4.58 5.03 5.36
C LEU A 193 5.71 5.83 4.70
N ASP A 194 5.84 7.08 5.06
CA ASP A 194 6.94 7.97 4.61
C ASP A 194 8.28 7.57 5.24
N ASN A 195 8.27 7.07 6.48
CA ASN A 195 9.45 6.64 7.19
C ASN A 195 9.54 5.09 7.29
N PRO A 196 10.73 4.50 7.08
CA PRO A 196 10.91 3.06 7.18
C PRO A 196 10.89 2.58 8.64
N ILE A 197 10.59 1.30 8.85
CA ILE A 197 10.86 0.61 10.09
C ILE A 197 12.33 0.18 10.05
N GLU A 198 13.14 0.68 10.98
CA GLU A 198 14.60 0.47 10.99
C GLU A 198 15.05 -0.41 12.17
N HIS A 199 16.33 -0.82 12.13
CA HIS A 199 16.99 -1.61 13.20
C HIS A 199 16.20 -2.85 13.61
N ILE A 200 15.61 -3.54 12.62
CA ILE A 200 14.86 -4.75 12.89
C ILE A 200 15.85 -5.86 13.23
N ASN A 201 15.70 -6.38 14.43
CA ASN A 201 16.52 -7.47 14.96
C ASN A 201 15.63 -8.56 15.56
N GLY A 202 15.96 -9.82 15.30
CA GLY A 202 15.22 -10.92 15.90
C GLY A 202 15.57 -12.29 15.34
N LYS A 203 14.87 -13.28 15.86
CA LYS A 203 15.03 -14.68 15.50
C LYS A 203 13.67 -15.36 15.41
N GLY A 204 13.58 -16.31 14.51
CA GLY A 204 12.46 -17.23 14.42
C GLY A 204 12.97 -18.67 14.36
N SER A 205 12.25 -19.57 14.99
CA SER A 205 12.52 -21.01 14.96
C SER A 205 11.37 -21.76 14.31
N LEU A 206 11.68 -22.58 13.33
CA LEU A 206 10.72 -23.43 12.63
C LEU A 206 10.85 -24.86 13.15
N PHE A 207 9.79 -25.40 13.71
CA PHE A 207 9.74 -26.77 14.20
C PHE A 207 8.46 -27.46 13.75
N LYS A 208 8.60 -28.59 13.02
CA LYS A 208 7.48 -29.36 12.47
C LYS A 208 6.41 -28.51 11.77
N ASN A 209 6.84 -27.60 10.94
CA ASN A 209 5.99 -26.68 10.18
C ASN A 209 5.42 -25.47 10.96
N THR A 210 5.69 -25.32 12.25
CA THR A 210 5.33 -24.12 12.99
C THR A 210 6.55 -23.20 13.12
N LEU A 211 6.47 -22.02 12.51
CA LEU A 211 7.46 -20.95 12.69
C LEU A 211 7.05 -20.14 13.92
N THR A 212 7.87 -20.14 14.94
CA THR A 212 7.72 -19.29 16.12
C THR A 212 8.64 -18.09 16.00
N ILE A 213 8.09 -16.91 16.11
CA ILE A 213 8.80 -15.63 16.21
C ILE A 213 8.87 -15.32 17.71
N ASP A 214 10.04 -15.50 18.32
CA ASP A 214 10.19 -15.32 19.78
C ASP A 214 10.14 -13.85 20.17
N ASN A 215 10.92 -13.03 19.47
CA ASN A 215 10.94 -11.58 19.60
C ASN A 215 11.62 -10.98 18.37
N LEU A 216 10.86 -10.20 17.62
CA LEU A 216 11.37 -9.37 16.56
C LEU A 216 11.16 -7.92 17.01
N SER A 217 12.26 -7.19 17.26
CA SER A 217 12.20 -5.78 17.65
C SER A 217 12.59 -4.88 16.49
N GLY A 218 12.12 -3.64 16.51
CA GLY A 218 12.42 -2.63 15.52
C GLY A 218 12.19 -1.22 16.04
N VAL A 219 12.53 -0.25 15.21
CA VAL A 219 12.42 1.18 15.52
C VAL A 219 11.60 1.87 14.47
N LEU A 220 10.52 2.52 14.87
CA LEU A 220 9.75 3.43 14.04
C LEU A 220 9.59 4.76 14.78
N THR A 221 10.47 5.71 14.46
CA THR A 221 10.56 7.00 15.17
C THR A 221 11.06 8.11 14.23
N ASN A 222 10.75 9.35 14.61
CA ASN A 222 11.35 10.55 14.01
C ASN A 222 12.52 11.09 14.85
N ASN A 223 12.88 10.43 15.94
CA ASN A 223 13.90 10.90 16.86
C ASN A 223 15.27 10.28 16.54
N ILE A 224 16.34 11.03 16.85
CA ILE A 224 17.73 10.60 16.64
C ILE A 224 18.16 9.56 17.68
N GLU A 225 17.56 9.57 18.86
CA GLU A 225 17.77 8.54 19.89
C GLU A 225 16.95 7.30 19.55
N LYS A 226 17.61 6.33 18.92
CA LYS A 226 16.98 5.09 18.44
C LYS A 226 16.92 4.07 19.58
N THR A 227 15.72 3.85 20.09
CA THR A 227 15.44 2.75 21.03
C THR A 227 14.38 1.84 20.41
N ASP A 228 14.50 0.53 20.60
CA ASP A 228 13.49 -0.43 20.15
C ASP A 228 12.13 -0.07 20.76
N ASN A 229 11.18 0.31 19.91
CA ASN A 229 9.84 0.72 20.31
C ASN A 229 8.73 -0.09 19.63
N LEU A 230 9.11 -1.04 18.78
CA LEU A 230 8.20 -1.97 18.11
C LEU A 230 8.65 -3.40 18.40
N SER A 231 7.74 -4.26 18.78
CA SER A 231 8.00 -5.68 18.99
C SER A 231 6.92 -6.54 18.33
N VAL A 232 7.36 -7.66 17.74
CA VAL A 232 6.48 -8.64 17.09
C VAL A 232 6.85 -10.02 17.64
N ASN A 233 5.84 -10.78 18.05
CA ASN A 233 5.97 -12.18 18.44
C ASN A 233 4.76 -12.98 17.95
N GLY A 234 4.90 -14.30 17.89
CA GLY A 234 3.78 -15.14 17.47
C GLY A 234 4.19 -16.41 16.75
N ASN A 235 3.21 -17.02 16.10
CA ASN A 235 3.39 -18.28 15.40
C ASN A 235 2.77 -18.24 14.01
N LEU A 236 3.40 -18.94 13.07
CA LEU A 236 2.84 -19.23 11.76
C LEU A 236 2.81 -20.74 11.56
N ASP A 237 1.63 -21.31 11.34
CA ASP A 237 1.53 -22.73 10.94
C ASP A 237 1.68 -22.81 9.41
N MET A 238 2.80 -23.38 8.99
CA MET A 238 3.24 -23.51 7.60
C MET A 238 3.02 -24.92 7.04
N ASN A 239 2.00 -25.64 7.48
CA ASN A 239 1.66 -26.96 6.91
C ASN A 239 1.47 -26.90 5.40
N LYS A 240 0.91 -25.81 4.91
CA LYS A 240 1.00 -25.39 3.52
C LYS A 240 1.92 -24.16 3.45
N PHE A 241 3.04 -24.27 2.77
CA PHE A 241 4.09 -23.23 2.78
C PHE A 241 3.61 -21.86 2.30
N PHE A 242 2.80 -21.85 1.25
CA PHE A 242 2.29 -20.60 0.65
C PHE A 242 0.87 -20.20 1.15
N ASP A 243 0.36 -20.85 2.18
CA ASP A 243 -0.97 -20.64 2.74
C ASP A 243 -0.93 -20.92 4.27
N PRO A 244 -0.15 -20.07 5.01
CA PRO A 244 0.03 -20.25 6.45
C PRO A 244 -1.19 -19.80 7.26
N TYR A 245 -1.34 -20.34 8.46
CA TYR A 245 -2.18 -19.77 9.50
C TYR A 245 -1.35 -18.80 10.33
N TYR A 246 -1.83 -17.59 10.51
CA TYR A 246 -1.19 -16.52 11.28
C TYR A 246 -1.75 -16.45 12.69
N ASP A 247 -0.86 -16.19 13.66
CA ASP A 247 -1.16 -15.90 15.07
C ASP A 247 -0.02 -15.02 15.59
N ILE A 248 -0.11 -13.72 15.32
CA ILE A 248 0.96 -12.74 15.51
C ILE A 248 0.46 -11.59 16.37
N ASN A 249 1.26 -11.18 17.35
CA ASN A 249 1.04 -10.01 18.18
C ASN A 249 2.06 -8.93 17.84
N ILE A 250 1.61 -7.69 17.73
CA ILE A 250 2.43 -6.51 17.46
C ILE A 250 2.18 -5.50 18.57
N ILE A 251 3.22 -5.14 19.29
CA ILE A 251 3.18 -4.13 20.35
C ILE A 251 4.12 -2.99 19.97
N GLY A 252 3.62 -1.77 20.04
CA GLY A 252 4.39 -0.58 19.77
C GLY A 252 4.19 0.47 20.87
N ASP A 253 5.27 1.09 21.30
CA ASP A 253 5.26 2.15 22.31
C ASP A 253 5.88 3.43 21.73
N ASN A 254 5.13 4.55 21.78
CA ASN A 254 5.53 5.82 21.20
C ASN A 254 6.00 5.71 19.73
N ILE A 255 5.25 4.98 18.93
CA ILE A 255 5.51 4.81 17.52
C ILE A 255 5.19 6.11 16.78
N PHE A 256 6.18 6.69 16.11
CA PHE A 256 5.94 7.79 15.18
C PHE A 256 5.65 7.23 13.79
N PHE A 257 4.56 7.63 13.22
CA PHE A 257 4.21 7.31 11.84
C PHE A 257 3.83 8.58 11.07
N LYS A 258 4.04 8.51 9.77
CA LYS A 258 3.57 9.48 8.80
C LYS A 258 3.15 8.72 7.55
N THR A 259 1.92 8.96 7.09
CA THR A 259 1.45 8.36 5.85
C THR A 259 2.18 8.97 4.65
N LEU A 260 2.38 8.18 3.60
CA LEU A 260 3.08 8.65 2.38
C LEU A 260 2.35 9.84 1.72
N LEU A 261 1.02 9.89 1.81
CA LEU A 261 0.22 11.02 1.34
C LEU A 261 0.32 12.25 2.24
N GLY A 262 0.85 12.10 3.47
CA GLY A 262 1.02 13.18 4.43
C GLY A 262 -0.29 13.69 5.03
N ASP A 263 -1.37 12.93 4.91
CA ASP A 263 -2.70 13.26 5.44
C ASP A 263 -2.85 12.96 6.93
N ILE A 264 -2.03 12.04 7.46
CA ILE A 264 -1.95 11.72 8.90
C ILE A 264 -0.49 11.57 9.31
N GLU A 265 -0.12 12.22 10.41
CA GLU A 265 1.16 12.00 11.07
C GLU A 265 1.00 12.07 12.60
N GLY A 266 1.82 11.32 13.33
CA GLY A 266 1.72 11.39 14.78
C GLY A 266 2.44 10.29 15.55
N ILE A 267 2.21 10.29 16.86
CA ILE A 267 2.73 9.32 17.82
C ILE A 267 1.57 8.51 18.37
N VAL A 268 1.70 7.19 18.31
CA VAL A 268 0.68 6.23 18.78
C VAL A 268 1.31 5.11 19.61
N ASN A 269 0.49 4.46 20.43
CA ASN A 269 0.76 3.13 20.94
C ASN A 269 -0.01 2.11 20.12
N LEU A 270 0.58 0.95 19.88
CA LEU A 270 -0.02 -0.15 19.12
C LEU A 270 -0.14 -1.39 20.02
N ASP A 271 -1.29 -2.05 19.97
CA ASP A 271 -1.52 -3.37 20.53
C ASP A 271 -2.43 -4.14 19.56
N LEU A 272 -1.80 -4.87 18.63
CA LEU A 272 -2.48 -5.49 17.49
C LEU A 272 -2.26 -6.99 17.49
N GLU A 273 -3.30 -7.72 17.13
CA GLU A 273 -3.31 -9.15 16.86
C GLU A 273 -3.64 -9.40 15.38
N ILE A 274 -2.83 -10.22 14.71
CA ILE A 274 -3.06 -10.67 13.34
C ILE A 274 -3.26 -12.17 13.37
N TYR A 275 -4.45 -12.64 13.04
CA TYR A 275 -4.75 -14.06 13.08
C TYR A 275 -5.69 -14.50 11.95
N GLY A 276 -5.60 -15.79 11.59
CA GLY A 276 -6.43 -16.38 10.56
C GLY A 276 -5.62 -17.03 9.44
N LYS A 277 -6.33 -17.44 8.39
CA LYS A 277 -5.76 -18.12 7.23
C LYS A 277 -6.40 -17.62 5.93
N ASP A 278 -7.50 -18.18 5.49
CA ASP A 278 -8.21 -17.75 4.26
C ASP A 278 -8.83 -16.35 4.41
N THR A 279 -9.15 -15.98 5.63
CA THR A 279 -9.48 -14.62 6.06
C THR A 279 -8.53 -14.24 7.18
N ILE A 280 -7.75 -13.20 6.98
CA ILE A 280 -6.85 -12.66 8.00
C ILE A 280 -7.58 -11.57 8.76
N THR A 281 -7.64 -11.72 10.07
CA THR A 281 -8.18 -10.67 10.96
C THR A 281 -7.03 -9.88 11.56
N ILE A 282 -7.11 -8.56 11.42
CA ILE A 282 -6.27 -7.58 12.12
C ILE A 282 -7.15 -6.91 13.15
N ALA A 283 -6.90 -7.18 14.42
CA ALA A 283 -7.68 -6.69 15.54
C ALA A 283 -6.80 -6.01 16.57
N GLY A 284 -7.37 -5.11 17.37
CA GLY A 284 -6.67 -4.49 18.48
C GLY A 284 -6.87 -2.99 18.57
N GLN A 285 -5.89 -2.34 19.19
CA GLN A 285 -5.98 -0.94 19.56
C GLN A 285 -4.81 -0.12 18.99
N ILE A 286 -5.14 1.08 18.50
CA ILE A 286 -4.18 2.10 18.08
C ILE A 286 -4.51 3.36 18.89
N GLU A 287 -3.77 3.58 19.97
CA GLU A 287 -3.99 4.71 20.88
C GLU A 287 -3.29 5.96 20.37
N ALA A 288 -4.03 7.03 20.09
CA ALA A 288 -3.46 8.30 19.65
C ALA A 288 -2.95 9.13 20.84
N LEU A 289 -1.62 9.36 20.89
CA LEU A 289 -0.96 10.16 21.92
C LEU A 289 -0.75 11.61 21.46
N ASP A 290 -0.25 11.80 20.23
CA ASP A 290 -0.05 13.12 19.63
C ASP A 290 -0.09 12.95 18.11
N ALA A 291 -1.20 13.32 17.47
CA ALA A 291 -1.38 13.12 16.06
C ALA A 291 -2.14 14.27 15.39
N ILE A 292 -1.87 14.47 14.12
CA ILE A 292 -2.55 15.47 13.29
C ILE A 292 -3.07 14.76 12.04
N MET A 293 -4.34 15.02 11.74
CA MET A 293 -5.02 14.56 10.53
C MET A 293 -5.39 15.78 9.68
N TYR A 294 -4.95 15.78 8.41
CA TYR A 294 -5.13 16.88 7.45
C TYR A 294 -6.21 16.60 6.40
N GLN A 295 -7.08 15.66 6.64
CA GLN A 295 -8.07 15.22 5.65
C GLN A 295 -9.20 16.24 5.46
N GLU A 296 -9.48 16.62 4.21
CA GLU A 296 -10.66 17.39 3.84
C GLU A 296 -11.93 16.52 3.91
N PHE A 297 -13.07 17.15 4.25
CA PHE A 297 -14.36 16.47 4.28
C PHE A 297 -14.93 16.30 2.85
N GLU A 298 -14.20 15.65 1.97
CA GLU A 298 -14.74 15.23 0.68
C GLU A 298 -15.35 13.84 0.81
N ILE A 299 -16.58 13.69 0.36
CA ILE A 299 -17.22 12.38 0.21
C ILE A 299 -16.62 11.75 -1.06
N ASN A 300 -15.41 11.26 -0.95
CA ASN A 300 -14.79 10.46 -1.98
C ASN A 300 -15.27 9.02 -1.83
N ASN A 301 -16.19 8.61 -2.67
CA ASN A 301 -16.39 7.20 -2.94
C ASN A 301 -15.09 6.70 -3.60
N LEU A 302 -14.18 6.15 -2.82
CA LEU A 302 -13.06 5.40 -3.37
C LEU A 302 -13.65 4.30 -4.26
N PRO A 303 -13.18 4.13 -5.50
CA PRO A 303 -13.63 3.03 -6.33
C PRO A 303 -13.33 1.73 -5.57
N SER A 304 -14.35 0.93 -5.31
CA SER A 304 -14.18 -0.43 -4.82
C SER A 304 -13.41 -1.18 -5.89
N SER A 305 -12.19 -1.58 -5.60
CA SER A 305 -11.50 -2.57 -6.42
C SER A 305 -12.25 -3.88 -6.24
N GLU A 306 -12.79 -4.45 -7.31
CA GLU A 306 -13.32 -5.81 -7.26
C GLU A 306 -12.15 -6.74 -6.92
N LEU A 307 -12.21 -7.38 -5.74
CA LEU A 307 -11.25 -8.42 -5.36
C LEU A 307 -11.32 -9.55 -6.39
N GLY A 308 -10.17 -9.99 -6.87
CA GLY A 308 -10.05 -11.20 -7.69
C GLY A 308 -10.44 -12.45 -6.87
N GLU A 309 -10.80 -13.55 -7.55
CA GLU A 309 -11.17 -14.82 -6.86
C GLU A 309 -10.04 -15.38 -5.96
N ASP A 310 -8.79 -14.97 -6.16
CA ASP A 310 -7.60 -15.39 -5.41
C ASP A 310 -7.06 -14.33 -4.44
N ASP A 311 -7.76 -13.18 -4.24
CA ASP A 311 -7.29 -12.12 -3.37
C ASP A 311 -7.51 -12.48 -1.89
N LEU A 312 -6.52 -12.12 -1.07
CA LEU A 312 -6.55 -12.35 0.37
C LEU A 312 -7.62 -11.46 1.02
N ILE A 313 -8.56 -12.06 1.74
CA ILE A 313 -9.60 -11.32 2.47
C ILE A 313 -9.04 -10.86 3.82
N ILE A 314 -9.04 -9.55 4.06
CA ILE A 314 -8.63 -8.97 5.35
C ILE A 314 -9.87 -8.45 6.09
N ASN A 315 -9.97 -8.81 7.37
CA ASN A 315 -11.02 -8.35 8.29
C ASN A 315 -10.39 -7.45 9.35
N TYR A 316 -10.70 -6.16 9.32
CA TYR A 316 -10.22 -5.18 10.30
C TYR A 316 -11.21 -5.04 11.45
N LYS A 317 -10.69 -5.02 12.69
CA LYS A 317 -11.43 -4.74 13.93
C LYS A 317 -10.55 -3.88 14.83
N LEU A 318 -10.51 -2.59 14.54
CA LEU A 318 -9.58 -1.66 15.16
C LEU A 318 -10.31 -0.68 16.07
N ASN A 319 -9.71 -0.42 17.22
CA ASN A 319 -10.16 0.56 18.18
C ASN A 319 -9.14 1.69 18.30
N PHE A 320 -9.59 2.94 18.24
CA PHE A 320 -8.80 4.16 18.24
C PHE A 320 -9.15 5.05 19.43
N PRO A 321 -8.66 4.77 20.66
CA PRO A 321 -8.81 5.70 21.77
C PRO A 321 -7.90 6.91 21.57
N ILE A 322 -8.44 8.09 21.81
CA ILE A 322 -7.74 9.37 21.75
C ILE A 322 -7.48 9.83 23.18
N THR A 323 -6.35 9.42 23.75
CA THR A 323 -5.97 9.75 25.12
C THR A 323 -5.18 11.04 25.21
N GLY A 324 -4.44 11.36 24.16
CA GLY A 324 -3.59 12.54 24.08
C GLY A 324 -4.13 13.67 23.20
N ASN A 325 -3.22 14.28 22.46
CA ASN A 325 -3.52 15.38 21.54
C ASN A 325 -3.78 14.84 20.13
N PHE A 326 -5.02 14.88 19.69
CA PHE A 326 -5.37 14.56 18.32
C PHE A 326 -6.03 15.76 17.67
N VAL A 327 -5.40 16.31 16.64
CA VAL A 327 -5.87 17.51 15.93
C VAL A 327 -6.39 17.13 14.56
N LEU A 328 -7.64 17.48 14.29
CA LEU A 328 -8.20 17.46 12.95
C LEU A 328 -8.07 18.87 12.36
N ARG A 329 -7.33 18.97 11.27
CA ARG A 329 -7.06 20.25 10.59
C ARG A 329 -7.33 20.15 9.11
N ASN A 330 -8.28 20.94 8.64
CA ASN A 330 -8.57 21.09 7.22
C ASN A 330 -9.03 22.51 6.89
N SER A 331 -9.55 22.73 5.68
CA SER A 331 -10.03 24.05 5.25
C SER A 331 -11.20 24.59 6.08
N GLN A 332 -11.96 23.73 6.76
CA GLN A 332 -13.18 24.09 7.49
C GLN A 332 -13.02 24.06 9.00
N ILE A 333 -12.09 23.24 9.53
CA ILE A 333 -11.94 23.03 10.97
C ILE A 333 -10.48 22.91 11.37
N ASP A 334 -10.16 23.45 12.53
CA ASP A 334 -8.90 23.22 13.25
C ASP A 334 -9.30 22.95 14.71
N ALA A 335 -9.39 21.65 15.06
CA ALA A 335 -9.94 21.27 16.35
C ALA A 335 -9.19 20.10 16.97
N GLN A 336 -8.99 20.19 18.29
CA GLN A 336 -8.49 19.10 19.10
C GLN A 336 -9.65 18.20 19.50
N LEU A 337 -9.52 16.92 19.19
CA LEU A 337 -10.51 15.89 19.48
C LEU A 337 -10.10 15.03 20.66
N GLY A 338 -11.09 14.42 21.30
CA GLY A 338 -10.95 13.35 22.28
C GLY A 338 -12.07 12.35 22.10
N GLY A 339 -11.96 11.20 22.77
CA GLY A 339 -12.98 10.14 22.67
C GLY A 339 -12.39 8.83 22.18
N GLU A 340 -13.21 8.04 21.53
CA GLU A 340 -12.87 6.71 21.05
C GLU A 340 -13.67 6.39 19.78
N LEU A 341 -12.97 5.83 18.79
CA LEU A 341 -13.58 5.40 17.53
C LEU A 341 -13.20 3.95 17.26
N SER A 342 -14.20 3.10 17.01
CA SER A 342 -13.99 1.74 16.54
C SER A 342 -14.33 1.63 15.06
N ILE A 343 -13.48 0.96 14.30
CA ILE A 343 -13.64 0.72 12.87
C ILE A 343 -13.63 -0.79 12.64
N SER A 344 -14.63 -1.29 11.94
CA SER A 344 -14.62 -2.66 11.43
C SER A 344 -14.91 -2.69 9.93
N MET A 345 -14.13 -3.52 9.20
CA MET A 345 -14.25 -3.65 7.75
C MET A 345 -13.93 -5.08 7.35
N PHE A 346 -14.76 -5.69 6.54
CA PHE A 346 -14.58 -7.04 6.03
C PHE A 346 -14.31 -7.02 4.51
N GLY A 347 -13.10 -7.43 4.12
CA GLY A 347 -12.67 -7.39 2.72
C GLY A 347 -12.74 -5.98 2.13
N ASP A 348 -13.42 -5.85 1.02
CA ASP A 348 -13.67 -4.60 0.27
C ASP A 348 -15.01 -3.93 0.62
N GLN A 349 -15.72 -4.44 1.65
CA GLN A 349 -16.97 -3.85 2.09
C GLN A 349 -16.73 -2.47 2.71
N ASN A 350 -17.78 -1.64 2.71
CA ASN A 350 -17.73 -0.36 3.42
C ASN A 350 -17.41 -0.59 4.90
N ALA A 351 -16.55 0.26 5.45
CA ALA A 351 -16.23 0.22 6.86
C ALA A 351 -17.45 0.62 7.70
N ASP A 352 -17.65 -0.10 8.81
CA ASP A 352 -18.58 0.26 9.87
C ASP A 352 -17.82 1.06 10.94
N TYR A 353 -18.41 2.16 11.38
CA TYR A 353 -17.83 3.05 12.40
C TYR A 353 -18.74 3.06 13.63
N SER A 354 -18.14 2.99 14.80
CA SER A 354 -18.88 3.14 16.06
C SER A 354 -18.03 3.86 17.10
N GLY A 355 -18.68 4.58 18.01
CA GLY A 355 -18.00 5.33 19.06
C GLY A 355 -18.39 6.81 19.09
N GLU A 356 -17.68 7.55 19.90
CA GLU A 356 -18.01 8.95 20.19
C GLU A 356 -16.73 9.78 20.21
N LEU A 357 -16.74 10.90 19.49
CA LEU A 357 -15.69 11.90 19.53
C LEU A 357 -16.27 13.22 20.04
N PHE A 358 -15.47 13.95 20.78
CA PHE A 358 -15.82 15.29 21.25
C PHE A 358 -14.70 16.28 20.96
N VAL A 359 -15.06 17.51 20.70
CA VAL A 359 -14.14 18.62 20.52
C VAL A 359 -13.75 19.16 21.88
N ARG A 360 -12.44 19.15 22.20
CA ARG A 360 -11.89 19.76 23.43
C ARG A 360 -11.77 21.27 23.28
N GLU A 361 -11.20 21.68 22.16
CA GLU A 361 -11.08 23.07 21.73
C GLU A 361 -10.93 23.13 20.21
N GLY A 362 -11.31 24.24 19.59
CA GLY A 362 -11.15 24.35 18.16
C GLY A 362 -11.75 25.59 17.54
N LYS A 363 -11.54 25.68 16.25
CA LYS A 363 -12.05 26.75 15.39
C LYS A 363 -12.75 26.12 14.20
N PHE A 364 -13.85 26.73 13.81
CA PHE A 364 -14.59 26.41 12.62
C PHE A 364 -14.57 27.62 11.69
N TYR A 365 -14.26 27.42 10.42
CA TYR A 365 -14.13 28.47 9.41
C TYR A 365 -15.37 28.46 8.53
N TYR A 366 -16.10 29.57 8.57
CA TYR A 366 -17.35 29.71 7.80
C TYR A 366 -17.50 31.13 7.30
N TYR A 367 -17.75 31.32 6.01
CA TYR A 367 -17.86 32.62 5.33
C TYR A 367 -16.65 33.57 5.56
N GLY A 368 -15.44 33.00 5.76
CA GLY A 368 -14.23 33.77 6.06
C GLY A 368 -14.12 34.26 7.50
N ASP A 369 -15.11 34.02 8.33
CA ASP A 369 -15.06 34.30 9.75
C ASP A 369 -14.61 33.06 10.53
N ILE A 370 -13.93 33.33 11.63
CA ILE A 370 -13.43 32.30 12.55
C ILE A 370 -14.42 32.17 13.70
N PHE A 371 -15.02 31.01 13.79
CA PHE A 371 -15.90 30.65 14.90
C PHE A 371 -15.13 29.81 15.92
N THR A 372 -15.16 30.21 17.17
CA THR A 372 -14.63 29.39 18.27
C THR A 372 -15.64 28.33 18.64
N ILE A 373 -15.26 27.06 18.60
CA ILE A 373 -16.12 25.94 18.97
C ILE A 373 -16.32 25.95 20.48
N THR A 374 -17.56 25.98 20.92
CA THR A 374 -17.97 25.96 22.33
C THR A 374 -18.36 24.57 22.81
N SER A 375 -18.93 23.78 21.91
CA SER A 375 -19.25 22.37 22.13
C SER A 375 -19.21 21.64 20.79
N GLY A 376 -18.76 20.40 20.81
CA GLY A 376 -18.75 19.55 19.61
C GLY A 376 -18.79 18.10 20.02
N TYR A 377 -19.73 17.36 19.46
CA TYR A 377 -19.93 15.95 19.69
C TYR A 377 -20.24 15.26 18.36
N LEU A 378 -19.62 14.12 18.13
CA LEU A 378 -19.79 13.29 16.96
C LEU A 378 -20.09 11.87 17.42
N ALA A 379 -21.24 11.34 17.05
CA ALA A 379 -21.63 9.95 17.36
C ALA A 379 -21.62 9.13 16.07
N PHE A 380 -20.92 8.01 16.11
CA PHE A 380 -20.80 7.05 15.02
C PHE A 380 -21.58 5.77 15.40
N ASP A 381 -22.62 5.45 14.66
CA ASP A 381 -23.44 4.26 14.86
C ASP A 381 -23.97 3.65 13.53
N THR A 382 -23.44 4.13 12.42
CA THR A 382 -23.93 3.83 11.07
C THR A 382 -22.85 3.23 10.19
N LYS A 383 -23.29 2.53 9.13
CA LYS A 383 -22.41 2.09 8.05
C LYS A 383 -21.87 3.29 7.27
N GLY A 384 -20.56 3.26 7.04
CA GLY A 384 -19.87 4.36 6.39
C GLY A 384 -19.55 5.54 7.32
N PHE A 385 -18.76 6.47 6.83
CA PHE A 385 -18.34 7.65 7.60
C PHE A 385 -19.40 8.76 7.53
N ASN A 386 -20.45 8.62 8.32
CA ASN A 386 -21.54 9.61 8.42
C ASN A 386 -21.99 9.79 9.88
N PRO A 387 -21.15 10.43 10.74
CA PRO A 387 -21.50 10.64 12.14
C PRO A 387 -22.68 11.61 12.29
N TYR A 388 -23.41 11.44 13.37
CA TYR A 388 -24.34 12.46 13.85
C TYR A 388 -23.54 13.57 14.54
N LEU A 389 -23.74 14.81 14.10
CA LEU A 389 -23.08 16.00 14.60
C LEU A 389 -23.99 16.73 15.61
N ASP A 390 -23.40 17.22 16.69
CA ASP A 390 -23.96 18.24 17.57
C ASP A 390 -22.83 19.23 17.91
N LEU A 391 -22.70 20.27 17.08
CA LEU A 391 -21.61 21.22 17.14
C LEU A 391 -22.16 22.64 17.31
N SER A 392 -21.60 23.38 18.24
CA SER A 392 -21.89 24.79 18.46
C SER A 392 -20.60 25.61 18.47
N ALA A 393 -20.62 26.69 17.75
CA ALA A 393 -19.48 27.61 17.67
C ALA A 393 -19.97 29.06 17.66
N PHE A 394 -19.15 30.00 18.11
CA PHE A 394 -19.50 31.42 18.10
C PHE A 394 -18.39 32.29 17.52
N THR A 395 -18.79 33.41 16.99
CA THR A 395 -17.91 34.51 16.62
C THR A 395 -18.50 35.85 17.07
N LYS A 396 -17.66 36.88 17.17
CA LYS A 396 -18.11 38.23 17.44
C LYS A 396 -17.83 39.13 16.22
N ILE A 397 -18.90 39.70 15.65
CA ILE A 397 -18.82 40.62 14.53
C ILE A 397 -19.35 41.98 14.98
N GLN A 398 -18.46 42.98 14.99
CA GLN A 398 -18.75 44.28 15.58
C GLN A 398 -19.17 44.13 17.06
N ASP A 399 -20.44 44.45 17.39
CA ASP A 399 -20.99 44.30 18.72
C ASP A 399 -21.96 43.11 18.87
N GLU A 400 -22.12 42.31 17.79
CA GLU A 400 -22.99 41.15 17.76
C GLU A 400 -22.21 39.85 18.01
N ASN A 401 -22.75 39.01 18.92
CA ASN A 401 -22.31 37.63 19.06
C ASN A 401 -23.18 36.77 18.14
N ILE A 402 -22.55 36.07 17.22
CA ILE A 402 -23.21 35.13 16.29
C ILE A 402 -22.83 33.72 16.69
N THR A 403 -23.85 32.92 16.94
CA THR A 403 -23.70 31.49 17.22
C THR A 403 -24.16 30.70 16.01
N ILE A 404 -23.33 29.73 15.61
CA ILE A 404 -23.64 28.74 14.59
C ILE A 404 -23.81 27.39 15.24
N THR A 405 -24.85 26.65 14.85
CA THR A 405 -25.10 25.29 15.29
C THR A 405 -25.21 24.37 14.09
N LEU A 406 -24.57 23.18 14.17
CA LEU A 406 -24.67 22.11 13.18
C LEU A 406 -25.18 20.87 13.88
N ILE A 407 -26.42 20.46 13.61
CA ILE A 407 -27.06 19.32 14.28
C ILE A 407 -27.62 18.36 13.23
N GLY A 408 -27.29 17.07 13.33
CA GLY A 408 -27.76 16.03 12.41
C GLY A 408 -26.63 15.24 11.75
N PRO A 409 -26.96 14.34 10.82
CA PRO A 409 -25.96 13.53 10.13
C PRO A 409 -25.05 14.43 9.25
N LEU A 410 -23.77 14.05 9.12
CA LEU A 410 -22.74 14.83 8.42
C LEU A 410 -23.10 15.12 6.96
N ASP A 411 -23.78 14.22 6.28
CA ASP A 411 -24.21 14.37 4.88
C ASP A 411 -25.34 15.37 4.69
N ASN A 412 -26.12 15.66 5.76
CA ASN A 412 -27.24 16.60 5.72
C ASN A 412 -27.50 17.25 7.10
N PRO A 413 -26.54 18.03 7.64
CA PRO A 413 -26.71 18.66 8.93
C PRO A 413 -27.68 19.87 8.84
N ASN A 414 -28.46 20.07 9.89
CA ASN A 414 -29.23 21.29 10.07
C ASN A 414 -28.33 22.40 10.58
N LEU A 415 -28.21 23.46 9.80
CA LEU A 415 -27.49 24.68 10.16
C LEU A 415 -28.46 25.66 10.85
N GLY A 416 -28.15 26.07 12.08
CA GLY A 416 -28.84 27.14 12.80
C GLY A 416 -27.92 28.35 12.97
N LEU A 417 -28.45 29.53 12.80
CA LEU A 417 -27.76 30.81 13.01
C LEU A 417 -28.55 31.66 14.00
N GLU A 418 -27.88 32.09 15.08
CA GLU A 418 -28.48 32.94 16.11
C GLU A 418 -27.60 34.16 16.37
N SER A 419 -28.19 35.31 16.65
CA SER A 419 -27.49 36.54 17.07
C SER A 419 -27.94 36.98 18.45
N SER A 420 -27.06 37.73 19.15
CA SER A 420 -27.37 38.29 20.48
C SER A 420 -28.51 39.31 20.44
N SER A 421 -28.73 39.97 19.33
CA SER A 421 -29.82 40.95 19.13
C SER A 421 -31.06 40.37 18.44
N GLY A 422 -31.10 39.06 18.15
CA GLY A 422 -32.26 38.39 17.55
C GLY A 422 -32.45 38.71 16.06
N PHE A 423 -31.39 38.89 15.31
CA PHE A 423 -31.44 39.04 13.86
C PHE A 423 -31.99 37.77 13.20
N SER A 424 -32.65 37.93 12.06
CA SER A 424 -33.05 36.75 11.28
C SER A 424 -31.84 36.05 10.66
N GLU A 425 -31.96 34.76 10.32
CA GLU A 425 -30.87 34.02 9.65
C GLU A 425 -30.38 34.74 8.38
N SER A 426 -31.29 35.36 7.60
CA SER A 426 -30.94 36.14 6.43
C SER A 426 -30.11 37.38 6.77
N ASP A 427 -30.42 38.07 7.87
CA ASP A 427 -29.68 39.25 8.31
C ASP A 427 -28.30 38.87 8.83
N ILE A 428 -28.20 37.71 9.51
CA ILE A 428 -26.91 37.16 9.98
C ILE A 428 -26.03 36.75 8.79
N LEU A 429 -26.60 36.07 7.78
CA LEU A 429 -25.87 35.72 6.56
C LEU A 429 -25.43 36.97 5.79
N GLU A 430 -26.25 38.01 5.76
CA GLU A 430 -25.89 39.30 5.19
C GLU A 430 -24.75 39.96 5.97
N LEU A 431 -24.79 39.94 7.29
CA LEU A 431 -23.73 40.48 8.15
C LEU A 431 -22.40 39.74 7.96
N LEU A 432 -22.42 38.43 7.89
CA LEU A 432 -21.24 37.58 7.62
C LEU A 432 -20.65 37.83 6.22
N THR A 433 -21.52 38.10 5.23
CA THR A 433 -21.11 38.31 3.84
C THR A 433 -20.63 39.77 3.58
N ILE A 434 -21.24 40.74 4.24
CA ILE A 434 -20.95 42.17 4.02
C ILE A 434 -19.64 42.59 4.67
N ARG A 435 -19.23 42.00 5.80
CA ARG A 435 -17.97 42.34 6.43
C ARG A 435 -16.77 42.09 5.51
N SER A 436 -16.82 41.08 4.71
CA SER A 436 -15.79 40.82 3.69
C SER A 436 -15.69 41.96 2.63
N ARG A 437 -16.70 42.85 2.55
CA ARG A 437 -16.73 43.99 1.63
C ARG A 437 -16.18 45.29 2.20
N PHE A 438 -16.33 45.55 3.51
CA PHE A 438 -16.04 46.85 4.09
C PHE A 438 -14.55 47.16 4.32
N GLU A 439 -13.68 46.18 4.21
CA GLU A 439 -12.26 46.48 4.22
C GLU A 439 -11.76 47.10 2.88
N ASP A 440 -12.55 47.04 1.77
CA ASP A 440 -12.04 47.47 0.46
C ASP A 440 -12.92 48.38 -0.42
N GLN A 441 -14.17 48.82 -0.11
CA GLN A 441 -14.85 49.89 -0.87
C GLN A 441 -16.28 50.26 -0.42
N GLU A 442 -16.63 51.57 -0.47
CA GLU A 442 -17.99 52.13 -0.34
C GLU A 442 -18.94 51.68 -1.47
N ILE A 443 -20.08 51.07 -1.17
CA ILE A 443 -21.11 50.74 -2.17
C ILE A 443 -22.55 51.09 -1.69
N SER A 444 -23.28 51.73 -2.58
CA SER A 444 -24.67 52.18 -2.46
C SER A 444 -25.70 51.04 -2.56
N SER A 445 -26.72 51.12 -1.72
CA SER A 445 -27.84 50.19 -1.55
C SER A 445 -28.82 50.19 -2.74
N SER A 446 -28.86 49.12 -3.55
CA SER A 446 -30.09 48.64 -4.23
C SER A 446 -29.85 47.31 -4.97
N GLY A 447 -30.55 46.24 -4.59
CA GLY A 447 -30.61 44.97 -5.33
C GLY A 447 -29.86 43.81 -4.68
N ILE A 448 -30.17 43.42 -3.46
CA ILE A 448 -29.30 42.66 -2.55
C ILE A 448 -29.25 41.14 -2.82
N GLY A 449 -30.27 40.53 -3.44
CA GLY A 449 -30.32 39.05 -3.51
C GLY A 449 -29.38 38.40 -4.53
N SER A 450 -29.24 38.93 -5.73
CA SER A 450 -28.38 38.34 -6.79
C SER A 450 -26.93 38.85 -6.74
N GLN A 451 -26.72 40.03 -6.13
CA GLN A 451 -25.40 40.63 -5.96
C GLN A 451 -24.66 40.00 -4.76
N ALA A 452 -25.36 39.66 -3.68
CA ALA A 452 -24.75 38.98 -2.54
C ALA A 452 -24.15 37.62 -2.92
N GLN A 453 -24.85 36.88 -3.80
CA GLN A 453 -24.37 35.57 -4.29
C GLN A 453 -23.12 35.70 -5.17
N SER A 454 -23.03 36.70 -6.05
CA SER A 454 -21.86 36.93 -6.91
C SER A 454 -20.62 37.37 -6.13
N ILE A 455 -20.81 38.04 -5.00
CA ILE A 455 -19.73 38.53 -4.14
C ILE A 455 -19.23 37.43 -3.23
N PHE A 456 -20.11 36.58 -2.73
CA PHE A 456 -19.74 35.39 -2.01
C PHE A 456 -18.89 34.45 -2.87
N VAL A 457 -19.27 34.28 -4.14
CA VAL A 457 -18.46 33.52 -5.12
C VAL A 457 -17.07 34.11 -5.26
N ALA A 458 -16.96 35.43 -5.47
CA ALA A 458 -15.68 36.11 -5.63
C ALA A 458 -14.82 36.06 -4.35
N TYR A 459 -15.45 36.10 -3.18
CA TYR A 459 -14.76 35.94 -1.90
C TYR A 459 -14.25 34.50 -1.70
N LEU A 460 -15.08 33.49 -1.97
CA LEU A 460 -14.72 32.10 -1.88
C LEU A 460 -13.54 31.76 -2.81
N GLU A 461 -13.57 32.32 -4.04
CA GLU A 461 -12.48 32.18 -5.01
C GLU A 461 -11.17 32.75 -4.45
N LYS A 462 -11.22 33.97 -3.92
CA LYS A 462 -10.03 34.64 -3.36
C LYS A 462 -9.49 33.94 -2.10
N GLU A 463 -10.37 33.40 -1.26
CA GLU A 463 -9.97 32.69 -0.05
C GLU A 463 -9.39 31.30 -0.37
N LEU A 464 -9.97 30.59 -1.35
CA LEU A 464 -9.42 29.34 -1.85
C LEU A 464 -8.06 29.56 -2.54
N GLU A 465 -7.90 30.64 -3.32
CA GLU A 465 -6.61 31.04 -3.91
C GLU A 465 -5.55 31.27 -2.83
N ARG A 466 -5.88 32.01 -1.79
CA ARG A 466 -4.98 32.29 -0.67
C ARG A 466 -4.59 31.02 0.09
N ASN A 467 -5.57 30.18 0.41
CA ASN A 467 -5.35 28.94 1.14
C ASN A 467 -4.57 27.92 0.29
N PHE A 468 -4.87 27.80 -1.00
CA PHE A 468 -4.13 26.93 -1.91
C PHE A 468 -2.65 27.34 -2.00
N MET A 469 -2.36 28.64 -2.06
CA MET A 469 -0.98 29.14 -2.07
C MET A 469 -0.26 28.91 -0.75
N GLN A 470 -0.95 28.93 0.38
CA GLN A 470 -0.35 28.71 1.71
C GLN A 470 -0.15 27.22 2.02
N ILE A 471 -1.16 26.38 1.77
CA ILE A 471 -1.16 24.95 2.11
C ILE A 471 -0.24 24.15 1.18
N SER A 472 -0.24 24.45 -0.10
CA SER A 472 0.59 23.73 -1.08
C SER A 472 2.10 23.91 -0.88
N GLY A 473 2.53 24.87 -0.05
CA GLY A 473 3.94 25.22 0.10
C GLY A 473 4.62 25.72 -1.17
N LEU A 474 3.87 25.82 -2.27
CA LEU A 474 4.37 26.17 -3.60
C LEU A 474 4.86 27.61 -3.66
N SER A 475 4.29 28.51 -2.83
CA SER A 475 4.78 29.87 -2.65
C SER A 475 6.21 29.93 -2.09
N ARG A 476 6.62 28.94 -1.28
CA ARG A 476 7.98 28.86 -0.71
C ARG A 476 9.01 28.37 -1.72
N LEU A 477 8.57 27.67 -2.76
CA LEU A 477 9.46 27.17 -3.82
C LEU A 477 9.73 28.21 -4.91
N GLY A 478 9.01 29.33 -4.93
CA GLY A 478 9.16 30.37 -5.96
C GLY A 478 8.81 29.92 -7.39
N ILE A 479 8.10 28.78 -7.52
CA ILE A 479 7.80 28.16 -8.81
C ILE A 479 6.50 28.68 -9.41
N ILE A 480 5.55 29.13 -8.58
CA ILE A 480 4.24 29.61 -9.01
C ILE A 480 4.17 31.13 -8.82
N GLU A 481 3.89 31.85 -9.89
CA GLU A 481 3.75 33.33 -9.86
C GLU A 481 2.36 33.77 -9.39
N ASP A 482 1.31 33.03 -9.76
CA ASP A 482 -0.08 33.39 -9.44
C ASP A 482 -0.99 32.15 -9.53
N VAL A 483 -2.08 32.16 -8.73
CA VAL A 483 -3.13 31.13 -8.75
C VAL A 483 -4.46 31.82 -8.92
N SER A 484 -5.27 31.39 -9.86
CA SER A 484 -6.64 31.83 -10.06
C SER A 484 -7.62 30.67 -9.97
N ILE A 485 -8.71 30.85 -9.26
CA ILE A 485 -9.80 29.89 -9.11
C ILE A 485 -11.05 30.48 -9.71
N SER A 486 -11.77 29.70 -10.51
CA SER A 486 -13.02 30.12 -11.15
C SER A 486 -14.04 28.99 -11.17
N GLY A 487 -15.32 29.35 -11.27
CA GLY A 487 -16.42 28.38 -11.35
C GLY A 487 -16.98 27.95 -9.98
N THR A 488 -16.62 28.61 -8.89
CA THR A 488 -17.13 28.31 -7.53
C THR A 488 -18.63 28.58 -7.39
N SER A 489 -19.26 29.30 -8.31
CA SER A 489 -20.73 29.47 -8.35
C SER A 489 -21.45 28.12 -8.48
N SER A 490 -20.84 27.12 -9.11
CA SER A 490 -21.39 25.79 -9.22
C SER A 490 -21.41 25.03 -7.88
N LEU A 491 -20.60 25.44 -6.90
CA LEU A 491 -20.57 24.85 -5.56
C LEU A 491 -21.72 25.32 -4.67
N ILE A 492 -22.30 26.48 -5.00
CA ILE A 492 -23.29 27.18 -4.17
C ILE A 492 -24.69 27.06 -4.76
N ASP A 493 -24.80 27.15 -6.10
CA ASP A 493 -26.09 27.14 -6.81
C ASP A 493 -26.23 25.87 -7.66
N PRO A 494 -27.07 24.90 -7.24
CA PRO A 494 -27.29 23.66 -7.99
C PRO A 494 -27.81 23.91 -9.42
N SER A 495 -28.43 25.05 -9.71
CA SER A 495 -28.90 25.42 -11.07
C SER A 495 -27.75 25.70 -12.02
N LYS A 496 -26.57 26.02 -11.50
CA LYS A 496 -25.33 26.28 -12.25
C LYS A 496 -24.37 25.12 -12.29
N SER A 497 -24.85 23.91 -12.05
CA SER A 497 -24.07 22.67 -11.99
C SER A 497 -23.28 22.30 -13.27
N GLN A 498 -23.40 23.09 -14.33
CA GLN A 498 -22.66 22.92 -15.59
C GLN A 498 -21.35 23.75 -15.65
N GLU A 499 -21.07 24.59 -14.67
CA GLU A 499 -19.82 25.34 -14.62
C GLU A 499 -18.74 24.50 -13.97
N ASP A 500 -17.60 24.30 -14.66
CA ASP A 500 -16.46 23.57 -14.14
C ASP A 500 -15.71 24.44 -13.11
N LEU A 501 -15.37 23.87 -11.95
CA LEU A 501 -14.42 24.48 -11.04
C LEU A 501 -13.03 24.36 -11.69
N VAL A 502 -12.39 25.48 -11.95
CA VAL A 502 -11.07 25.52 -12.59
C VAL A 502 -10.08 26.21 -11.67
N ILE A 503 -9.02 25.49 -11.29
CA ILE A 503 -7.86 26.03 -10.60
C ILE A 503 -6.74 26.18 -11.62
N LYS A 504 -6.24 27.39 -11.80
CA LYS A 504 -5.15 27.68 -12.72
C LYS A 504 -3.96 28.25 -11.96
N ALA A 505 -2.83 27.55 -12.04
CA ALA A 505 -1.56 27.98 -11.44
C ALA A 505 -0.62 28.48 -12.53
N GLN A 506 -0.19 29.73 -12.43
CA GLN A 506 0.74 30.35 -13.37
C GLN A 506 2.17 30.17 -12.90
N VAL A 507 2.95 29.42 -13.68
CA VAL A 507 4.37 29.11 -13.40
C VAL A 507 5.31 30.12 -14.05
N SER A 508 4.90 30.71 -15.16
CA SER A 508 5.61 31.80 -15.82
C SER A 508 4.63 32.58 -16.71
N LYS A 509 5.09 33.71 -17.25
CA LYS A 509 4.26 34.52 -18.18
C LYS A 509 3.68 33.71 -19.34
N ASN A 510 4.31 32.64 -19.73
CA ASN A 510 3.95 31.83 -20.89
C ASN A 510 3.44 30.42 -20.54
N LEU A 511 3.61 29.94 -19.31
CA LEU A 511 3.26 28.58 -18.89
C LEU A 511 2.32 28.60 -17.69
N SER A 512 1.17 27.94 -17.83
CA SER A 512 0.26 27.70 -16.71
C SER A 512 -0.23 26.27 -16.69
N PHE A 513 -0.43 25.74 -15.48
CA PHE A 513 -1.12 24.49 -15.23
C PHE A 513 -2.57 24.80 -14.88
N ASN A 514 -3.48 23.94 -15.31
CA ASN A 514 -4.90 24.03 -14.94
C ASN A 514 -5.38 22.67 -14.44
N TYR A 515 -6.18 22.73 -13.40
CA TYR A 515 -6.95 21.59 -12.91
C TYR A 515 -8.42 21.97 -13.01
N SER A 516 -9.23 21.18 -13.67
CA SER A 516 -10.67 21.39 -13.75
C SER A 516 -11.41 20.20 -13.15
N TYR A 517 -12.38 20.52 -12.31
CA TYR A 517 -13.26 19.57 -11.65
C TYR A 517 -14.71 19.89 -12.02
N LYS A 518 -15.41 18.93 -12.57
CA LYS A 518 -16.83 19.04 -12.90
C LYS A 518 -17.64 18.26 -11.89
N ARG A 519 -18.41 18.95 -11.08
CA ARG A 519 -19.34 18.33 -10.13
C ARG A 519 -20.67 18.04 -10.84
N SER A 520 -21.08 16.78 -10.84
CA SER A 520 -22.43 16.40 -11.29
C SER A 520 -23.35 16.21 -10.09
N PHE A 521 -24.46 16.94 -10.04
CA PHE A 521 -25.52 16.73 -9.06
C PHE A 521 -26.57 15.71 -9.51
N SER A 522 -26.41 15.11 -10.69
CA SER A 522 -27.31 14.04 -11.16
C SER A 522 -26.66 12.67 -10.93
N PHE A 523 -27.44 11.73 -10.42
CA PHE A 523 -27.01 10.34 -10.17
C PHE A 523 -26.53 9.58 -11.44
N SER A 524 -26.65 10.19 -12.62
CA SER A 524 -26.27 9.58 -13.89
C SER A 524 -24.92 10.00 -14.47
N ASN A 525 -24.27 11.06 -13.90
CA ASN A 525 -23.00 11.56 -14.41
C ASN A 525 -21.96 11.55 -13.27
N ALA A 526 -20.92 10.75 -13.41
CA ALA A 526 -19.79 10.74 -12.50
C ALA A 526 -19.08 12.11 -12.47
N PRO A 527 -18.51 12.53 -11.33
CA PRO A 527 -17.61 13.68 -11.29
C PRO A 527 -16.45 13.48 -12.28
N TYR A 528 -15.95 14.55 -12.81
CA TYR A 528 -14.96 14.51 -13.88
C TYR A 528 -13.77 15.40 -13.53
N ASN A 529 -12.59 14.81 -13.50
CA ASN A 529 -11.33 15.50 -13.22
C ASN A 529 -10.50 15.64 -14.50
N GLN A 530 -9.92 16.79 -14.71
CA GLN A 530 -9.03 17.02 -15.83
C GLN A 530 -7.83 17.87 -15.40
N VAL A 531 -6.64 17.41 -15.74
CA VAL A 531 -5.39 18.16 -15.55
C VAL A 531 -4.88 18.66 -16.90
N GLY A 532 -4.45 19.89 -16.97
CA GLY A 532 -3.97 20.47 -18.21
C GLY A 532 -2.80 21.41 -18.06
N VAL A 533 -2.18 21.66 -19.20
CA VAL A 533 -1.08 22.62 -19.36
C VAL A 533 -1.43 23.57 -20.49
N GLU A 534 -1.34 24.87 -20.25
CA GLU A 534 -1.47 25.88 -21.29
C GLU A 534 -0.11 26.57 -21.50
N LEU A 535 0.39 26.47 -22.72
CA LEU A 535 1.58 27.18 -23.19
C LEU A 535 1.16 28.35 -24.10
N LYS A 536 1.38 29.58 -23.66
CA LYS A 536 1.20 30.77 -24.47
C LYS A 536 2.43 30.99 -25.32
N VAL A 537 2.33 30.71 -26.61
CA VAL A 537 3.42 30.93 -27.59
C VAL A 537 3.59 32.42 -27.89
N ASN A 538 2.48 33.14 -27.98
CA ASN A 538 2.44 34.59 -28.10
C ASN A 538 1.09 35.13 -27.60
N PRO A 539 0.83 36.47 -27.55
CA PRO A 539 -0.41 37.02 -27.04
C PRO A 539 -1.68 36.54 -27.76
N TYR A 540 -1.54 36.03 -28.98
CA TYR A 540 -2.66 35.64 -29.84
C TYR A 540 -2.81 34.12 -29.99
N PHE A 541 -1.82 33.35 -29.59
CA PHE A 541 -1.79 31.89 -29.78
C PHE A 541 -1.37 31.15 -28.51
N SER A 542 -2.23 30.23 -28.06
CA SER A 542 -1.93 29.30 -26.96
C SER A 542 -2.17 27.86 -27.38
N LEU A 543 -1.32 26.96 -26.92
CA LEU A 543 -1.47 25.51 -27.02
C LEU A 543 -1.92 24.97 -25.65
N ILE A 544 -2.96 24.14 -25.64
CA ILE A 544 -3.56 23.59 -24.41
C ILE A 544 -3.57 22.07 -24.55
N GLY A 545 -2.88 21.38 -23.65
CA GLY A 545 -2.93 19.93 -23.52
C GLY A 545 -3.64 19.53 -22.22
N ASN A 546 -4.66 18.68 -22.30
CA ASN A 546 -5.40 18.21 -21.14
C ASN A 546 -5.42 16.67 -21.11
N VAL A 547 -5.38 16.11 -19.91
CA VAL A 547 -5.54 14.67 -19.66
C VAL A 547 -6.68 14.51 -18.66
N ASP A 548 -7.65 13.66 -18.97
CA ASP A 548 -8.73 13.32 -18.07
C ASP A 548 -8.37 12.14 -17.15
N GLU A 549 -9.21 11.85 -16.16
CA GLU A 549 -9.02 10.75 -15.20
C GLU A 549 -9.02 9.34 -15.85
N LEU A 550 -9.53 9.21 -17.07
CA LEU A 550 -9.50 7.99 -17.87
C LEU A 550 -8.22 7.85 -18.71
N GLY A 551 -7.32 8.86 -18.63
CA GLY A 551 -6.09 8.90 -19.42
C GLY A 551 -6.28 9.36 -20.86
N ASN A 552 -7.46 9.87 -21.26
CA ASN A 552 -7.66 10.43 -22.58
C ASN A 552 -6.96 11.79 -22.70
N MET A 553 -6.14 11.92 -23.73
CA MET A 553 -5.37 13.15 -23.98
C MET A 553 -6.07 14.00 -25.04
N HIS A 554 -6.32 15.27 -24.69
CA HIS A 554 -6.90 16.26 -25.58
C HIS A 554 -5.91 17.39 -25.81
N VAL A 555 -5.63 17.70 -27.07
CA VAL A 555 -4.79 18.85 -27.44
C VAL A 555 -5.65 19.84 -28.20
N LYS A 556 -5.67 21.09 -27.74
CA LYS A 556 -6.41 22.19 -28.32
C LYS A 556 -5.48 23.37 -28.57
N TYR A 557 -5.80 24.19 -29.55
CA TYR A 557 -5.17 25.49 -29.73
C TYR A 557 -6.20 26.59 -29.58
N ARG A 558 -5.79 27.72 -29.05
CA ARG A 558 -6.62 28.91 -28.87
C ARG A 558 -6.02 30.08 -29.64
N LEU A 559 -6.79 30.63 -30.56
CA LEU A 559 -6.46 31.86 -31.26
C LEU A 559 -7.31 33.01 -30.70
N ARG A 560 -6.67 34.13 -30.35
CA ARG A 560 -7.36 35.37 -29.93
C ARG A 560 -7.17 36.39 -31.01
N TYR A 561 -8.25 36.93 -31.50
CA TYR A 561 -8.27 38.09 -32.42
C TYR A 561 -8.75 39.31 -31.62
N SER A 562 -7.95 40.36 -31.60
CA SER A 562 -8.44 41.68 -31.16
C SER A 562 -8.90 42.46 -32.40
N TYR A 563 -10.14 42.84 -32.41
CA TYR A 563 -10.68 43.77 -33.41
C TYR A 563 -10.38 45.20 -33.00
#